data_883c2050ac3c5f7018ecca33a0cf4a88
#
_entry.id   883c2050ac3c5f7018ecca33a0cf4a88
#
_cell.length_a   1.000
_cell.length_b   1.000
_cell.length_c   1.000
_cell.angle_alpha   90.00
_cell.angle_beta   90.00
_cell.angle_gamma   90.00
#
_symmetry.space_group_name_H-M   'P 1'
#
loop_
_entity.id
_entity.type
_entity.pdbx_description
1 polymer ?
#
loop_
_entity_poly.entity_id
_entity_poly.type
_entity_poly.pdbx_seq_one_letter_code
_entity_poly.pdbx_strand_id
1 'polypeptide(L)'
;MKKLLFIDACVNRGISRTEQLAQTLLKEMNQNGEYEIETLNLEDEDLKLFTGRESALRESLTRAGNFEGPLFIYAKQFAAADRIVVAAPYWDFSFPARMKCYLEQICVTGLTFTFSSKGIPGGLCH
;
A
#
# COMPACT_ATOMS: atom_id res chain seq x y z
N MET A 1 -9.93 0.03 18.44
CA MET A 1 -9.56 -1.10 17.56
C MET A 1 -8.34 -0.77 16.73
N LYS A 2 -7.49 -1.75 16.53
CA LYS A 2 -6.35 -1.63 15.61
C LYS A 2 -6.84 -1.75 14.16
N LYS A 3 -6.22 -1.02 13.27
CA LYS A 3 -6.54 -1.06 11.83
C LYS A 3 -5.59 -2.02 11.12
N LEU A 4 -6.18 -2.97 10.38
CA LEU A 4 -5.44 -3.87 9.51
C LEU A 4 -5.81 -3.56 8.06
N LEU A 5 -4.82 -3.21 7.26
CA LEU A 5 -5.00 -3.00 5.83
C LEU A 5 -4.60 -4.28 5.10
N PHE A 6 -5.57 -4.88 4.43
CA PHE A 6 -5.31 -6.02 3.55
C PHE A 6 -5.23 -5.55 2.10
N ILE A 7 -4.05 -5.70 1.52
CA ILE A 7 -3.79 -5.34 0.12
C ILE A 7 -3.82 -6.61 -0.70
N ASP A 8 -4.87 -6.76 -1.50
CA ASP A 8 -5.08 -7.91 -2.35
C ASP A 8 -4.65 -7.58 -3.79
N ALA A 9 -3.52 -8.15 -4.18
CA ALA A 9 -2.97 -8.03 -5.54
C ALA A 9 -3.22 -9.30 -6.37
N CYS A 10 -4.10 -10.20 -5.91
CA CYS A 10 -4.44 -11.43 -6.61
C CYS A 10 -5.39 -11.14 -7.77
N VAL A 11 -5.02 -11.55 -8.96
CA VAL A 11 -5.77 -11.27 -10.19
C VAL A 11 -6.90 -12.29 -10.39
N ASN A 12 -6.65 -13.57 -10.06
CA ASN A 12 -7.60 -14.66 -10.27
C ASN A 12 -8.52 -14.83 -9.06
N ARG A 13 -9.49 -13.93 -8.91
CA ARG A 13 -10.44 -13.94 -7.80
C ARG A 13 -11.20 -15.26 -7.70
N GLY A 14 -11.36 -15.75 -6.48
CA GLY A 14 -12.11 -16.96 -6.19
C GLY A 14 -11.37 -18.27 -6.44
N ILE A 15 -10.26 -18.24 -7.18
CA ILE A 15 -9.44 -19.42 -7.47
C ILE A 15 -7.98 -19.27 -7.07
N SER A 16 -7.56 -18.10 -6.64
CA SER A 16 -6.19 -17.84 -6.21
C SER A 16 -5.86 -18.57 -4.91
N ARG A 17 -4.81 -19.37 -4.92
CA ARG A 17 -4.30 -20.04 -3.72
C ARG A 17 -3.68 -19.04 -2.75
N THR A 18 -3.02 -18.01 -3.26
CA THR A 18 -2.44 -16.93 -2.47
C THR A 18 -3.52 -16.18 -1.71
N GLU A 19 -4.65 -15.88 -2.35
CA GLU A 19 -5.79 -15.23 -1.72
C GLU A 19 -6.39 -16.10 -0.61
N GLN A 20 -6.56 -17.39 -0.86
CA GLN A 20 -7.08 -18.34 0.14
C GLN A 20 -6.17 -18.40 1.37
N LEU A 21 -4.85 -18.44 1.16
CA LEU A 21 -3.87 -18.42 2.23
C LEU A 21 -3.95 -17.12 3.03
N ALA A 22 -4.09 -15.98 2.35
CA ALA A 22 -4.23 -14.68 3.00
C ALA A 22 -5.51 -14.60 3.82
N GLN A 23 -6.64 -15.09 3.32
CA GLN A 23 -7.90 -15.13 4.07
C GLN A 23 -7.78 -15.97 5.34
N THR A 24 -7.08 -17.09 5.28
CA THR A 24 -6.79 -17.91 6.45
C THR A 24 -5.96 -17.14 7.47
N LEU A 25 -4.91 -16.46 7.02
CA LEU A 25 -4.08 -15.63 7.89
C LEU A 25 -4.89 -14.52 8.57
N LEU A 26 -5.71 -13.80 7.81
CA LEU A 26 -6.55 -12.73 8.35
C LEU A 26 -7.53 -13.23 9.41
N LYS A 27 -8.12 -14.40 9.17
CA LYS A 27 -9.03 -15.04 10.12
C LYS A 27 -8.31 -15.38 11.42
N GLU A 28 -7.11 -15.97 11.32
CA GLU A 28 -6.31 -16.31 12.49
C GLU A 28 -5.86 -15.06 13.26
N MET A 29 -5.40 -14.02 12.55
CA MET A 29 -4.99 -12.76 13.17
C MET A 29 -6.14 -12.08 13.90
N ASN A 30 -7.37 -12.24 13.42
CA ASN A 30 -8.54 -11.56 13.97
C ASN A 30 -9.45 -12.45 14.83
N GLN A 31 -8.95 -13.58 15.34
CA GLN A 31 -9.73 -14.50 16.18
C GLN A 31 -10.36 -13.80 17.40
N ASN A 32 -9.65 -12.84 17.98
CA ASN A 32 -10.11 -12.11 19.15
C ASN A 32 -10.84 -10.81 18.81
N GLY A 33 -11.09 -10.52 17.55
CA GLY A 33 -11.77 -9.32 17.10
C GLY A 33 -11.01 -8.03 17.35
N GLU A 34 -9.66 -8.09 17.38
CA GLU A 34 -8.83 -6.93 17.69
C GLU A 34 -8.70 -5.93 16.55
N TYR A 35 -8.95 -6.39 15.32
CA TYR A 35 -8.70 -5.60 14.11
C TYR A 35 -9.98 -5.21 13.39
N GLU A 36 -10.03 -3.96 12.98
CA GLU A 36 -10.90 -3.51 11.90
C GLU A 36 -10.14 -3.72 10.59
N ILE A 37 -10.65 -4.64 9.76
CA ILE A 37 -9.98 -5.02 8.51
C ILE A 37 -10.54 -4.20 7.36
N GLU A 38 -9.68 -3.44 6.71
CA GLU A 38 -9.98 -2.74 5.47
C GLU A 38 -9.30 -3.48 4.32
N THR A 39 -10.09 -3.89 3.32
CA THR A 39 -9.59 -4.60 2.15
C THR A 39 -9.44 -3.67 0.97
N LEU A 40 -8.25 -3.63 0.39
CA LEU A 40 -7.94 -2.90 -0.82
C LEU A 40 -7.60 -3.91 -1.93
N ASN A 41 -8.55 -4.16 -2.82
CA ASN A 41 -8.30 -5.00 -3.98
C ASN A 41 -7.79 -4.13 -5.13
N LEU A 42 -6.56 -4.38 -5.56
CA LEU A 42 -5.89 -3.53 -6.54
C LEU A 42 -6.52 -3.58 -7.94
N GLU A 43 -7.26 -4.65 -8.27
CA GLU A 43 -8.01 -4.70 -9.54
C GLU A 43 -9.18 -3.72 -9.58
N ASP A 44 -9.74 -3.39 -8.42
CA ASP A 44 -10.87 -2.46 -8.32
C ASP A 44 -10.42 -1.00 -8.30
N GLU A 45 -9.11 -0.76 -8.15
CA GLU A 45 -8.56 0.57 -8.04
C GLU A 45 -8.10 1.12 -9.38
N ASP A 46 -8.25 2.43 -9.57
CA ASP A 46 -7.77 3.13 -10.75
C ASP A 46 -6.29 3.49 -10.58
N LEU A 47 -5.44 2.47 -10.56
CA LEU A 47 -4.00 2.64 -10.46
C LEU A 47 -3.42 3.04 -11.81
N LYS A 48 -2.81 4.22 -11.86
CA LYS A 48 -2.15 4.73 -13.06
C LYS A 48 -0.66 4.77 -12.87
N LEU A 49 0.06 4.51 -13.96
CA LEU A 49 1.50 4.71 -13.99
C LEU A 49 1.81 6.19 -13.84
N PHE A 50 2.82 6.52 -13.05
CA PHE A 50 3.28 7.89 -12.97
C PHE A 50 3.92 8.33 -14.29
N THR A 51 3.43 9.46 -14.80
CA THR A 51 4.11 10.21 -15.84
C THR A 51 5.11 11.18 -15.19
N GLY A 52 6.00 11.76 -15.99
CA GLY A 52 6.91 12.79 -15.50
C GLY A 52 6.17 14.00 -14.91
N ARG A 53 5.00 14.32 -15.47
CA ARG A 53 4.14 15.42 -14.99
C ARG A 53 3.58 15.15 -13.59
N GLU A 54 3.07 13.96 -13.38
CA GLU A 54 2.49 13.56 -12.08
C GLU A 54 3.59 13.43 -11.02
N SER A 55 4.75 12.90 -11.40
CA SER A 55 5.91 12.80 -10.52
C SER A 55 6.37 14.19 -10.05
N ALA A 56 6.46 15.15 -10.98
CA ALA A 56 6.84 16.53 -10.66
C ALA A 56 5.82 17.21 -9.74
N LEU A 57 4.52 16.98 -10.00
CA LEU A 57 3.45 17.51 -9.15
C LEU A 57 3.53 16.94 -7.73
N ARG A 58 3.71 15.63 -7.60
CA ARG A 58 3.85 14.97 -6.30
C ARG A 58 5.05 15.53 -5.53
N GLU A 59 6.18 15.70 -6.19
CA GLU A 59 7.38 16.25 -5.57
C GLU A 59 7.15 17.68 -5.06
N SER A 60 6.50 18.53 -5.87
CA SER A 60 6.16 19.89 -5.50
C SER A 60 5.25 19.95 -4.27
N LEU A 61 4.18 19.14 -4.25
CA LEU A 61 3.25 19.06 -3.13
C LEU A 61 3.94 18.53 -1.86
N THR A 62 4.80 17.54 -2.01
CA THR A 62 5.57 16.95 -0.90
C THR A 62 6.50 17.98 -0.27
N ARG A 63 7.19 18.77 -1.07
CA ARG A 63 8.06 19.86 -0.59
C ARG A 63 7.29 20.94 0.17
N ALA A 64 6.06 21.20 -0.25
CA ALA A 64 5.17 22.17 0.41
C ALA A 64 4.50 21.60 1.67
N GLY A 65 4.67 20.31 1.95
CA GLY A 65 3.97 19.62 3.05
C GLY A 65 2.47 19.48 2.82
N ASN A 66 2.02 19.57 1.58
CA ASN A 66 0.60 19.48 1.21
C ASN A 66 0.26 18.09 0.74
N PHE A 67 -0.33 17.27 1.63
CA PHE A 67 -0.72 15.89 1.36
C PHE A 67 -2.23 15.69 1.19
N GLU A 68 -2.98 16.75 0.92
CA GLU A 68 -4.45 16.71 0.89
C GLU A 68 -5.03 16.19 -0.43
N GLY A 69 -4.29 16.13 -1.49
CA GLY A 69 -4.80 15.75 -2.80
C GLY A 69 -4.98 14.24 -3.02
N PRO A 70 -5.59 13.84 -4.17
CA PRO A 70 -5.84 12.44 -4.50
C PRO A 70 -4.56 11.62 -4.72
N LEU A 71 -3.42 12.27 -4.99
CA LEU A 71 -2.13 11.60 -5.15
C LEU A 71 -1.62 10.91 -3.87
N PHE A 72 -2.18 11.25 -2.71
CA PHE A 72 -1.69 10.79 -1.41
C PHE A 72 -2.66 9.86 -0.68
N ILE A 73 -3.78 9.51 -1.28
CA ILE A 73 -4.82 8.67 -0.65
C ILE A 73 -4.25 7.34 -0.19
N TYR A 74 -3.54 6.62 -1.07
CA TYR A 74 -2.98 5.31 -0.74
C TYR A 74 -1.86 5.40 0.29
N ALA A 75 -1.00 6.41 0.20
CA ALA A 75 0.09 6.60 1.16
C ALA A 75 -0.46 6.91 2.56
N LYS A 76 -1.49 7.74 2.66
CA LYS A 76 -2.16 8.05 3.94
C LYS A 76 -2.83 6.82 4.54
N GLN A 77 -3.54 6.05 3.73
CA GLN A 77 -4.19 4.82 4.15
C GLN A 77 -3.17 3.81 4.68
N PHE A 78 -2.09 3.63 3.94
CA PHE A 78 -0.99 2.75 4.33
C PHE A 78 -0.36 3.18 5.66
N ALA A 79 -0.04 4.46 5.79
CA ALA A 79 0.59 5.00 6.99
C ALA A 79 -0.32 4.95 8.23
N ALA A 80 -1.64 4.97 8.04
CA ALA A 80 -2.61 4.91 9.13
C ALA A 80 -2.88 3.49 9.65
N ALA A 81 -2.41 2.46 8.96
CA ALA A 81 -2.65 1.08 9.35
C ALA A 81 -1.67 0.64 10.45
N ASP A 82 -2.18 -0.11 11.43
CA ASP A 82 -1.37 -0.72 12.49
C ASP A 82 -0.70 -2.02 12.01
N ARG A 83 -1.37 -2.71 11.09
CA ARG A 83 -0.85 -3.94 10.45
C ARG A 83 -1.20 -3.92 8.98
N ILE A 84 -0.32 -4.52 8.19
CA ILE A 84 -0.50 -4.63 6.75
C ILE A 84 -0.28 -6.07 6.34
N VAL A 85 -1.23 -6.61 5.59
CA VAL A 85 -1.12 -7.93 4.96
C VAL A 85 -1.21 -7.73 3.46
N VAL A 86 -0.24 -8.25 2.75
CA VAL A 86 -0.19 -8.20 1.28
C VAL A 86 -0.31 -9.61 0.73
N ALA A 87 -1.27 -9.81 -0.17
CA ALA A 87 -1.39 -11.04 -0.94
C ALA A 87 -1.06 -10.74 -2.40
N ALA A 88 0.03 -11.28 -2.89
CA ALA A 88 0.48 -11.08 -4.26
C ALA A 88 0.95 -12.40 -4.86
N PRO A 89 0.42 -12.83 -6.03
CA PRO A 89 0.93 -14.01 -6.69
C PRO A 89 2.34 -13.76 -7.22
N TYR A 90 3.10 -14.84 -7.36
CA TYR A 90 4.45 -14.77 -7.92
C TYR A 90 4.38 -14.91 -9.44
N TRP A 91 4.62 -13.80 -10.15
CA TRP A 91 4.55 -13.73 -11.60
C TRP A 91 5.88 -13.22 -12.16
N ASP A 92 6.40 -13.90 -13.17
CA ASP A 92 7.61 -13.45 -13.89
C ASP A 92 8.74 -13.06 -12.94
N PHE A 93 9.00 -13.91 -11.95
CA PHE A 93 10.01 -13.73 -10.90
C PHE A 93 9.78 -12.54 -9.97
N SER A 94 8.55 -12.03 -9.91
CA SER A 94 8.18 -10.89 -9.06
C SER A 94 6.68 -10.94 -8.73
N PHE A 95 6.12 -9.83 -8.34
CA PHE A 95 4.69 -9.64 -8.12
C PHE A 95 4.05 -8.96 -9.34
N PRO A 96 2.69 -8.99 -9.47
CA PRO A 96 2.01 -8.34 -10.58
C PRO A 96 2.29 -6.84 -10.70
N ALA A 97 2.20 -6.29 -11.90
CA ALA A 97 2.49 -4.88 -12.18
C ALA A 97 1.64 -3.92 -11.35
N ARG A 98 0.38 -4.26 -11.06
CA ARG A 98 -0.49 -3.45 -10.19
C ARG A 98 0.09 -3.28 -8.79
N MET A 99 0.73 -4.30 -8.25
CA MET A 99 1.40 -4.20 -6.95
C MET A 99 2.56 -3.20 -7.00
N LYS A 100 3.34 -3.21 -8.08
CA LYS A 100 4.42 -2.23 -8.27
C LYS A 100 3.86 -0.81 -8.42
N CYS A 101 2.77 -0.63 -9.18
CA CYS A 101 2.08 0.65 -9.26
C CYS A 101 1.66 1.15 -7.88
N TYR A 102 1.09 0.27 -7.07
CA TYR A 102 0.68 0.60 -5.72
C TYR A 102 1.87 1.01 -4.85
N LEU A 103 2.97 0.26 -4.92
CA LEU A 103 4.20 0.60 -4.18
C LEU A 103 4.73 1.98 -4.56
N GLU A 104 4.68 2.35 -5.83
CA GLU A 104 5.07 3.69 -6.27
C GLU A 104 4.15 4.77 -5.71
N GLN A 105 2.86 4.47 -5.53
CA GLN A 105 1.89 5.40 -4.96
C GLN A 105 2.10 5.64 -3.46
N ILE A 106 2.53 4.62 -2.71
CA ILE A 106 2.68 4.72 -1.26
C ILE A 106 4.06 5.21 -0.82
N CYS A 107 5.07 5.15 -1.67
CA CYS A 107 6.41 5.63 -1.35
C CYS A 107 6.47 7.16 -1.47
N VAL A 108 6.02 7.84 -0.42
CA VAL A 108 5.94 9.31 -0.37
C VAL A 108 6.81 9.83 0.76
N THR A 109 7.79 10.66 0.42
CA THR A 109 8.66 11.31 1.39
C THR A 109 7.84 12.19 2.34
N GLY A 110 8.00 11.98 3.62
CA GLY A 110 7.26 12.71 4.66
C GLY A 110 5.96 12.05 5.11
N LEU A 111 5.48 11.00 4.43
CA LEU A 111 4.32 10.21 4.83
C LEU A 111 4.69 8.80 5.26
N THR A 112 5.36 8.05 4.40
CA THR A 112 5.70 6.65 4.66
C THR A 112 7.18 6.45 4.96
N PHE A 113 8.02 7.35 4.48
CA PHE A 113 9.45 7.33 4.78
C PHE A 113 10.04 8.74 4.70
N THR A 114 11.26 8.89 5.16
CA THR A 114 12.02 10.13 5.04
C THR A 114 13.51 9.84 4.92
N PHE A 115 14.29 10.87 4.67
CA PHE A 115 15.75 10.77 4.65
C PHE A 115 16.33 11.58 5.80
N SER A 116 17.37 11.04 6.46
CA SER A 116 18.14 11.78 7.45
C SER A 116 18.96 12.90 6.78
N SER A 117 19.56 13.77 7.58
CA SER A 117 20.50 14.81 7.07
C SER A 117 21.68 14.21 6.29
N LYS A 118 22.00 12.92 6.52
CA LYS A 118 23.06 12.19 5.83
C LYS A 118 22.55 11.43 4.60
N GLY A 119 21.28 11.59 4.22
CA GLY A 119 20.67 10.89 3.09
C GLY A 119 20.32 9.44 3.35
N ILE A 120 20.23 9.00 4.61
CA ILE A 120 19.88 7.63 4.97
C ILE A 120 18.35 7.53 5.05
N PRO A 121 17.72 6.60 4.30
CA PRO A 121 16.27 6.42 4.37
C PRO A 121 15.83 5.80 5.69
N GLY A 122 14.67 6.23 6.19
CA GLY A 122 14.03 5.69 7.38
C GLY A 122 12.53 5.65 7.22
N GLY A 123 11.89 4.62 7.79
CA GLY A 123 10.44 4.48 7.76
C GLY A 123 9.75 5.44 8.71
N LEU A 124 8.54 5.86 8.36
CA LEU A 124 7.65 6.69 9.18
C LEU A 124 6.40 5.94 9.64
N CYS A 125 6.16 4.74 9.13
CA CYS A 125 5.04 3.90 9.57
C CYS A 125 5.38 3.22 10.91
N HIS A 126 4.39 3.15 11.79
CA HIS A 126 4.56 2.62 13.16
C HIS A 126 3.87 1.28 13.36
#